data_753a8ebdc7b18ac2d81ac0dfa0eae49f
#
_entry.id   753a8ebdc7b18ac2d81ac0dfa0eae49f
#
_cell.length_a   1.000
_cell.length_b   1.000
_cell.length_c   1.000
_cell.angle_alpha   90.00
_cell.angle_beta   90.00
_cell.angle_gamma   90.00
#
_symmetry.space_group_name_H-M   'P 1'
#
loop_
_entity.id
_entity.type
_entity.pdbx_description
1 polymer ?
#
loop_
_entity_poly.entity_id
_entity_poly.type
_entity_poly.pdbx_seq_one_letter_code
_entity_poly.pdbx_strand_id
1 'polypeptide(L)'
;RYLCYAYLGPQFQEVIRQHTLSGATVDRIPVGEMPNWPILLPSLETQRAVLSVLNSIDGLIENNRRRIEVLEEMARAIYREWFVKFRFPGHQDVRLVNSELGLTPEGWDLVAASDVLLINPRIKLDKGVSHPFINMGDLSEKGMSCRPSEYRSGGSGSKFVVGDTLFSRITPCLQNGKTGLVQTLGDSEVGRGSTEFIVLRGRLVGSAYTYCLARNEHFRAYAEASMSGASGRQRVRNECFDSYMIAVPPRELAQQFEQASQPMFAQIRILTDETLTLVRLRDRLLPKLVTGQIDVSGLDLEAVDAKEEAG
;
A
#
# COMPACT_ATOMS: atom_id res chain seq x y z
N ARG A 1 5.57 -12.12 25.70
CA ARG A 1 5.67 -12.25 24.22
C ARG A 1 5.59 -13.69 23.73
N TYR A 2 6.30 -14.68 24.34
CA TYR A 2 6.24 -16.09 23.91
C TYR A 2 4.80 -16.61 23.83
N LEU A 3 3.94 -16.33 24.81
CA LEU A 3 2.54 -16.73 24.81
C LEU A 3 1.78 -16.23 23.56
N CYS A 4 2.08 -15.02 23.07
CA CYS A 4 1.44 -14.51 21.85
C CYS A 4 1.75 -15.40 20.64
N TYR A 5 3.01 -15.83 20.48
CA TYR A 5 3.39 -16.74 19.40
C TYR A 5 2.86 -18.16 19.64
N ALA A 6 2.87 -18.65 20.87
CA ALA A 6 2.31 -19.94 21.23
C ALA A 6 0.80 -20.00 20.90
N TYR A 7 0.05 -18.93 21.13
CA TYR A 7 -1.38 -18.82 20.78
C TYR A 7 -1.61 -18.86 19.26
N LEU A 8 -0.68 -18.33 18.47
CA LEU A 8 -0.74 -18.41 17.01
C LEU A 8 -0.28 -19.78 16.49
N GLY A 9 0.39 -20.58 17.32
CA GLY A 9 0.88 -21.89 16.97
C GLY A 9 -0.22 -22.93 16.76
N PRO A 10 0.02 -23.99 15.93
CA PRO A 10 -1.01 -24.94 15.53
C PRO A 10 -1.60 -25.72 16.71
N GLN A 11 -0.81 -25.97 17.75
CA GLN A 11 -1.28 -26.72 18.94
C GLN A 11 -2.38 -25.92 19.69
N PHE A 12 -2.14 -24.64 19.96
CA PHE A 12 -3.14 -23.83 20.66
C PHE A 12 -4.33 -23.47 19.75
N GLN A 13 -4.10 -23.31 18.45
CA GLN A 13 -5.21 -23.15 17.48
C GLN A 13 -6.12 -24.37 17.45
N GLU A 14 -5.58 -25.57 17.67
CA GLU A 14 -6.39 -26.79 17.83
C GLU A 14 -7.19 -26.75 19.14
N VAL A 15 -6.58 -26.34 20.25
CA VAL A 15 -7.30 -26.14 21.52
C VAL A 15 -8.45 -25.14 21.36
N ILE A 16 -8.23 -24.02 20.66
CA ILE A 16 -9.29 -23.05 20.37
C ILE A 16 -10.43 -23.73 19.60
N ARG A 17 -10.12 -24.49 18.54
CA ARG A 17 -11.16 -25.19 17.74
C ARG A 17 -11.98 -26.16 18.56
N GLN A 18 -11.35 -26.91 19.45
CA GLN A 18 -12.02 -27.89 20.32
C GLN A 18 -12.94 -27.23 21.34
N HIS A 19 -12.66 -26.01 21.79
CA HIS A 19 -13.46 -25.26 22.76
C HIS A 19 -14.38 -24.23 22.11
N THR A 20 -14.37 -24.10 20.78
CA THR A 20 -15.25 -23.19 20.06
C THR A 20 -16.69 -23.72 20.11
N LEU A 21 -17.60 -22.89 20.59
CA LEU A 21 -19.03 -23.21 20.66
C LEU A 21 -19.70 -22.79 19.35
N SER A 22 -20.27 -23.75 18.64
CA SER A 22 -21.01 -23.47 17.41
C SER A 22 -22.33 -22.77 17.72
N GLY A 23 -22.54 -21.61 17.11
CA GLY A 23 -23.75 -20.81 17.18
C GLY A 23 -24.55 -20.84 15.88
N ALA A 24 -25.82 -20.52 15.91
CA ALA A 24 -26.67 -20.50 14.73
C ALA A 24 -26.22 -19.46 13.66
N THR A 25 -25.50 -18.41 14.07
CA THR A 25 -25.07 -17.32 13.19
C THR A 25 -23.57 -17.08 13.25
N VAL A 26 -22.96 -17.25 14.43
CA VAL A 26 -21.51 -16.99 14.64
C VAL A 26 -21.01 -17.97 15.71
N ASP A 27 -19.85 -18.57 15.44
CA ASP A 27 -19.15 -19.38 16.43
C ASP A 27 -18.56 -18.49 17.53
N ARG A 28 -18.53 -18.99 18.77
CA ARG A 28 -18.07 -18.24 19.94
C ARG A 28 -16.92 -18.93 20.62
N ILE A 29 -15.93 -18.15 21.00
CA ILE A 29 -14.81 -18.58 21.85
C ILE A 29 -15.15 -18.19 23.29
N PRO A 30 -15.25 -19.16 24.24
CA PRO A 30 -15.51 -18.87 25.65
C PRO A 30 -14.25 -18.30 26.32
N VAL A 31 -13.99 -17.03 26.13
CA VAL A 31 -12.75 -16.33 26.57
C VAL A 31 -12.52 -16.49 28.09
N GLY A 32 -13.59 -16.57 28.89
CA GLY A 32 -13.50 -16.79 30.33
C GLY A 32 -12.90 -18.15 30.74
N GLU A 33 -12.92 -19.14 29.85
CA GLU A 33 -12.34 -20.47 30.08
C GLU A 33 -10.88 -20.58 29.63
N MET A 34 -10.38 -19.65 28.80
CA MET A 34 -9.02 -19.67 28.26
C MET A 34 -7.90 -19.82 29.29
N PRO A 35 -7.99 -19.26 30.51
CA PRO A 35 -6.97 -19.48 31.53
C PRO A 35 -6.76 -20.95 31.93
N ASN A 36 -7.77 -21.79 31.73
CA ASN A 36 -7.74 -23.20 32.07
C ASN A 36 -7.36 -24.11 30.88
N TRP A 37 -7.15 -23.53 29.70
CA TRP A 37 -6.84 -24.32 28.51
C TRP A 37 -5.37 -24.78 28.52
N PRO A 38 -5.10 -26.01 28.09
CA PRO A 38 -3.74 -26.53 28.06
C PRO A 38 -2.88 -25.76 27.07
N ILE A 39 -1.72 -25.31 27.52
CA ILE A 39 -0.68 -24.72 26.68
C ILE A 39 0.66 -25.39 26.96
N LEU A 40 1.36 -25.75 25.90
CA LEU A 40 2.72 -26.29 26.04
C LEU A 40 3.71 -25.13 26.27
N LEU A 41 4.40 -25.18 27.40
CA LEU A 41 5.43 -24.20 27.76
C LEU A 41 6.78 -24.93 27.85
N PRO A 42 7.71 -24.69 26.94
CA PRO A 42 9.09 -25.18 27.04
C PRO A 42 9.86 -24.46 28.17
N SER A 43 11.10 -24.84 28.40
CA SER A 43 11.97 -24.15 29.34
C SER A 43 12.08 -22.66 29.02
N LEU A 44 12.37 -21.82 30.02
CA LEU A 44 12.56 -20.37 29.82
C LEU A 44 13.69 -20.07 28.81
N GLU A 45 14.71 -20.88 28.81
CA GLU A 45 15.83 -20.78 27.85
C GLU A 45 15.34 -21.01 26.42
N THR A 46 14.60 -22.09 26.17
CA THR A 46 13.98 -22.35 24.85
C THR A 46 13.01 -21.24 24.46
N GLN A 47 12.19 -20.73 25.41
CA GLN A 47 11.30 -19.60 25.12
C GLN A 47 12.08 -18.38 24.66
N ARG A 48 13.21 -18.04 25.31
CA ARG A 48 14.07 -16.91 24.93
C ARG A 48 14.68 -17.13 23.55
N ALA A 49 15.18 -18.34 23.25
CA ALA A 49 15.74 -18.64 21.95
C ALA A 49 14.71 -18.51 20.80
N VAL A 50 13.48 -19.04 21.00
CA VAL A 50 12.38 -18.87 20.06
C VAL A 50 12.02 -17.39 19.87
N LEU A 51 11.95 -16.64 20.98
CA LEU A 51 11.66 -15.21 20.94
C LEU A 51 12.72 -14.41 20.21
N SER A 52 13.99 -14.71 20.40
CA SER A 52 15.09 -14.05 19.71
C SER A 52 14.93 -14.17 18.20
N VAL A 53 14.67 -15.37 17.67
CA VAL A 53 14.47 -15.58 16.21
C VAL A 53 13.22 -14.83 15.70
N LEU A 54 12.08 -14.98 16.36
CA LEU A 54 10.82 -14.39 15.87
C LEU A 54 10.80 -12.87 16.02
N ASN A 55 11.35 -12.32 17.11
CA ASN A 55 11.46 -10.88 17.33
C ASN A 55 12.39 -10.22 16.31
N SER A 56 13.52 -10.85 15.95
CA SER A 56 14.41 -10.32 14.93
C SER A 56 13.70 -10.21 13.57
N ILE A 57 12.90 -11.20 13.20
CA ILE A 57 12.11 -11.16 11.95
C ILE A 57 11.03 -10.08 12.04
N ASP A 58 10.27 -10.01 13.14
CA ASP A 58 9.23 -9.00 13.33
C ASP A 58 9.83 -7.59 13.41
N GLY A 59 11.02 -7.43 14.00
CA GLY A 59 11.78 -6.17 14.03
C GLY A 59 12.15 -5.70 12.62
N LEU A 60 12.63 -6.59 11.75
CA LEU A 60 12.92 -6.27 10.35
C LEU A 60 11.65 -5.88 9.58
N ILE A 61 10.55 -6.59 9.78
CA ILE A 61 9.25 -6.28 9.18
C ILE A 61 8.81 -4.87 9.57
N GLU A 62 8.89 -4.55 10.84
CA GLU A 62 8.47 -3.24 11.36
C GLU A 62 9.40 -2.11 10.89
N ASN A 63 10.71 -2.35 10.87
CA ASN A 63 11.68 -1.41 10.32
C ASN A 63 11.39 -1.11 8.85
N ASN A 64 11.17 -2.15 8.03
CA ASN A 64 10.85 -1.97 6.64
C ASN A 64 9.55 -1.18 6.43
N ARG A 65 8.52 -1.45 7.23
CA ARG A 65 7.26 -0.69 7.19
C ARG A 65 7.46 0.80 7.47
N ARG A 66 8.23 1.12 8.53
CA ARG A 66 8.55 2.53 8.87
C ARG A 66 9.33 3.21 7.76
N ARG A 67 10.33 2.53 7.18
CA ARG A 67 11.10 3.05 6.05
C ARG A 67 10.22 3.33 4.84
N ILE A 68 9.27 2.44 4.51
CA ILE A 68 8.29 2.63 3.45
C ILE A 68 7.45 3.89 3.71
N GLU A 69 6.90 4.05 4.93
CA GLU A 69 6.11 5.22 5.31
C GLU A 69 6.90 6.52 5.18
N VAL A 70 8.14 6.54 5.64
CA VAL A 70 9.01 7.71 5.55
C VAL A 70 9.33 8.06 4.10
N LEU A 71 9.71 7.09 3.28
CA LEU A 71 10.03 7.31 1.87
C LEU A 71 8.83 7.83 1.08
N GLU A 72 7.64 7.28 1.35
CA GLU A 72 6.41 7.75 0.71
C GLU A 72 6.08 9.17 1.14
N GLU A 73 6.18 9.49 2.43
CA GLU A 73 5.92 10.83 2.94
C GLU A 73 6.96 11.85 2.41
N MET A 74 8.22 11.47 2.26
CA MET A 74 9.24 12.31 1.62
C MET A 74 8.85 12.68 0.19
N ALA A 75 8.46 11.71 -0.63
CA ALA A 75 8.03 11.97 -2.01
C ALA A 75 6.79 12.88 -2.06
N ARG A 76 5.81 12.64 -1.19
CA ARG A 76 4.61 13.47 -1.06
C ARG A 76 4.93 14.88 -0.53
N ALA A 77 5.90 15.00 0.36
CA ALA A 77 6.36 16.30 0.85
C ALA A 77 7.03 17.11 -0.26
N ILE A 78 7.90 16.50 -1.06
CA ILE A 78 8.50 17.15 -2.24
C ILE A 78 7.41 17.59 -3.22
N TYR A 79 6.43 16.71 -3.51
CA TYR A 79 5.28 17.05 -4.34
C TYR A 79 4.53 18.29 -3.82
N ARG A 80 4.21 18.33 -2.52
CA ARG A 80 3.53 19.48 -1.90
C ARG A 80 4.35 20.77 -1.99
N GLU A 81 5.65 20.70 -1.71
CA GLU A 81 6.50 21.88 -1.82
C GLU A 81 6.58 22.39 -3.25
N TRP A 82 6.77 21.51 -4.24
CA TRP A 82 6.99 21.94 -5.62
C TRP A 82 5.71 22.36 -6.35
N PHE A 83 4.61 21.60 -6.19
CA PHE A 83 3.43 21.75 -7.03
C PHE A 83 2.18 22.28 -6.32
N VAL A 84 2.20 22.33 -4.99
CA VAL A 84 1.09 22.91 -4.21
C VAL A 84 1.52 24.27 -3.62
N LYS A 85 2.75 24.36 -3.09
CA LYS A 85 3.29 25.59 -2.52
C LYS A 85 4.19 26.37 -3.49
N PHE A 86 4.44 25.81 -4.65
CA PHE A 86 5.29 26.37 -5.71
C PHE A 86 6.73 26.71 -5.27
N ARG A 87 7.28 25.92 -4.35
CA ARG A 87 8.65 26.02 -3.84
C ARG A 87 9.56 24.98 -4.47
N PHE A 88 9.62 24.98 -5.79
CA PHE A 88 10.48 24.09 -6.58
C PHE A 88 11.90 24.65 -6.71
N PRO A 89 12.90 23.89 -7.14
CA PRO A 89 14.25 24.38 -7.40
C PRO A 89 14.24 25.55 -8.42
N GLY A 90 14.80 26.70 -8.04
CA GLY A 90 14.79 27.91 -8.86
C GLY A 90 13.51 28.75 -8.76
N HIS A 91 12.58 28.43 -7.88
CA HIS A 91 11.32 29.20 -7.72
C HIS A 91 11.53 30.67 -7.36
N GLN A 92 12.70 31.03 -6.78
CA GLN A 92 13.00 32.43 -6.42
C GLN A 92 13.09 33.33 -7.66
N ASP A 93 13.44 32.77 -8.81
CA ASP A 93 13.59 33.48 -10.09
C ASP A 93 12.29 33.50 -10.91
N VAL A 94 11.22 32.87 -10.41
CA VAL A 94 9.92 32.79 -11.07
C VAL A 94 8.88 33.66 -10.35
N ARG A 95 8.28 34.58 -11.10
CA ARG A 95 7.23 35.46 -10.57
C ARG A 95 5.95 34.68 -10.34
N LEU A 96 5.26 34.97 -9.24
CA LEU A 96 3.89 34.50 -9.02
C LEU A 96 2.90 35.48 -9.62
N VAL A 97 1.93 34.98 -10.36
CA VAL A 97 0.87 35.74 -11.02
C VAL A 97 -0.51 35.28 -10.54
N ASN A 98 -1.50 36.18 -10.59
CA ASN A 98 -2.87 35.82 -10.25
C ASN A 98 -3.48 34.91 -11.33
N SER A 99 -4.11 33.84 -10.89
CA SER A 99 -4.85 32.90 -11.72
C SER A 99 -6.19 32.52 -11.06
N GLU A 100 -6.98 31.67 -11.74
CA GLU A 100 -8.22 31.12 -11.17
C GLU A 100 -7.96 30.22 -9.95
N LEU A 101 -6.74 29.69 -9.80
CA LEU A 101 -6.34 28.89 -8.63
C LEU A 101 -5.65 29.72 -7.54
N GLY A 102 -5.66 31.05 -7.67
CA GLY A 102 -4.90 31.97 -6.82
C GLY A 102 -3.52 32.27 -7.42
N LEU A 103 -2.51 32.47 -6.57
CA LEU A 103 -1.14 32.75 -7.04
C LEU A 103 -0.51 31.48 -7.61
N THR A 104 -0.13 31.52 -8.88
CA THR A 104 0.58 30.43 -9.60
C THR A 104 1.85 30.96 -10.24
N PRO A 105 2.87 30.11 -10.49
CA PRO A 105 4.08 30.53 -11.16
C PRO A 105 3.80 31.02 -12.59
N GLU A 106 4.44 32.11 -12.99
CA GLU A 106 4.34 32.62 -14.36
C GLU A 106 4.82 31.56 -15.38
N GLY A 107 4.06 31.39 -16.45
CA GLY A 107 4.38 30.40 -17.50
C GLY A 107 3.85 28.97 -17.21
N TRP A 108 3.16 28.74 -16.09
CA TRP A 108 2.47 27.47 -15.89
C TRP A 108 1.06 27.55 -16.45
N ASP A 109 0.72 26.58 -17.31
CA ASP A 109 -0.60 26.48 -17.90
C ASP A 109 -1.63 25.94 -16.90
N LEU A 110 -2.81 26.56 -16.86
CA LEU A 110 -3.96 26.03 -16.12
C LEU A 110 -4.79 25.16 -17.05
N VAL A 111 -4.84 23.87 -16.77
CA VAL A 111 -5.58 22.91 -17.57
C VAL A 111 -6.37 21.94 -16.70
N ALA A 112 -7.35 21.27 -17.29
CA ALA A 112 -8.11 20.25 -16.58
C ALA A 112 -7.24 19.02 -16.26
N ALA A 113 -7.54 18.33 -15.16
CA ALA A 113 -6.82 17.11 -14.79
C ALA A 113 -6.90 16.03 -15.88
N SER A 114 -7.98 15.96 -16.64
CA SER A 114 -8.14 15.06 -17.79
C SER A 114 -7.22 15.39 -18.98
N ASP A 115 -6.65 16.60 -19.04
CA ASP A 115 -5.62 16.95 -20.01
C ASP A 115 -4.22 16.53 -19.56
N VAL A 116 -4.00 16.48 -18.25
CA VAL A 116 -2.73 16.07 -17.63
C VAL A 116 -2.63 14.54 -17.48
N LEU A 117 -3.76 13.89 -17.25
CA LEU A 117 -3.89 12.47 -16.98
C LEU A 117 -4.80 11.78 -18.00
N LEU A 118 -4.48 10.56 -18.37
CA LEU A 118 -5.40 9.66 -19.02
C LEU A 118 -6.27 8.99 -17.95
N ILE A 119 -7.57 9.21 -18.02
CA ILE A 119 -8.56 8.64 -17.10
C ILE A 119 -9.11 7.35 -17.72
N ASN A 120 -8.94 6.21 -17.06
CA ASN A 120 -9.34 4.89 -17.53
C ASN A 120 -8.86 4.60 -18.96
N PRO A 121 -7.55 4.64 -19.24
CA PRO A 121 -7.02 4.44 -20.59
C PRO A 121 -7.47 3.10 -21.15
N ARG A 122 -7.84 3.11 -22.45
CA ARG A 122 -8.26 1.88 -23.13
C ARG A 122 -7.09 0.96 -23.37
N ILE A 123 -7.15 -0.25 -22.80
CA ILE A 123 -6.13 -1.29 -22.95
C ILE A 123 -6.78 -2.52 -23.56
N LYS A 124 -6.15 -3.07 -24.60
CA LYS A 124 -6.55 -4.37 -25.17
C LYS A 124 -6.17 -5.47 -24.18
N LEU A 125 -7.04 -6.45 -24.05
CA LEU A 125 -6.86 -7.60 -23.18
C LEU A 125 -7.18 -8.88 -23.95
N ASP A 126 -6.30 -9.85 -23.85
CA ASP A 126 -6.53 -11.16 -24.43
C ASP A 126 -7.53 -11.96 -23.59
N LYS A 127 -8.68 -12.26 -24.18
CA LYS A 127 -9.81 -12.86 -23.45
C LYS A 127 -9.57 -14.30 -22.98
N GLY A 128 -8.65 -15.02 -23.61
CA GLY A 128 -8.34 -16.43 -23.32
C GLY A 128 -7.26 -16.63 -22.25
N VAL A 129 -6.64 -15.56 -21.76
CA VAL A 129 -5.49 -15.61 -20.83
C VAL A 129 -5.93 -15.20 -19.44
N SER A 130 -5.29 -15.79 -18.45
CA SER A 130 -5.43 -15.38 -17.05
C SER A 130 -4.51 -14.19 -16.78
N HIS A 131 -5.04 -13.11 -16.23
CA HIS A 131 -4.34 -11.88 -15.93
C HIS A 131 -4.23 -11.66 -14.42
N PRO A 132 -3.16 -11.02 -13.95
CA PRO A 132 -3.04 -10.63 -12.53
C PRO A 132 -4.20 -9.70 -12.16
N PHE A 133 -4.85 -9.99 -11.03
CA PHE A 133 -6.04 -9.27 -10.57
C PHE A 133 -5.80 -8.61 -9.22
N ILE A 134 -6.08 -7.30 -9.15
CA ILE A 134 -6.01 -6.50 -7.92
C ILE A 134 -7.44 -6.24 -7.44
N ASN A 135 -7.75 -6.72 -6.24
CA ASN A 135 -9.03 -6.45 -5.59
C ASN A 135 -9.01 -5.10 -4.86
N MET A 136 -10.17 -4.58 -4.47
CA MET A 136 -10.26 -3.39 -3.62
C MET A 136 -9.58 -3.59 -2.26
N GLY A 137 -9.52 -4.83 -1.76
CA GLY A 137 -8.82 -5.21 -0.53
C GLY A 137 -7.30 -5.10 -0.64
N ASP A 138 -6.76 -5.20 -1.83
CA ASP A 138 -5.31 -5.16 -2.09
C ASP A 138 -4.75 -3.73 -2.11
N LEU A 139 -5.61 -2.69 -2.12
CA LEU A 139 -5.20 -1.30 -1.98
C LEU A 139 -5.11 -0.91 -0.51
N SER A 140 -3.98 -0.33 -0.13
CA SER A 140 -3.77 0.26 1.19
C SER A 140 -4.52 1.60 1.32
N GLU A 141 -4.99 1.90 2.52
CA GLU A 141 -5.56 3.20 2.86
C GLU A 141 -4.47 4.27 3.05
N LYS A 142 -3.26 3.85 3.42
CA LYS A 142 -2.14 4.75 3.75
C LYS A 142 -0.97 4.64 2.80
N GLY A 143 -0.66 3.44 2.30
CA GLY A 143 0.55 3.17 1.53
C GLY A 143 0.30 3.05 0.03
N MET A 144 1.38 3.17 -0.74
CA MET A 144 1.38 3.14 -2.22
C MET A 144 1.26 1.72 -2.78
N SER A 145 1.72 0.73 -2.05
CA SER A 145 1.87 -0.63 -2.57
C SER A 145 0.52 -1.28 -2.82
N CYS A 146 0.34 -1.81 -4.01
CA CYS A 146 -0.76 -2.70 -4.36
C CYS A 146 -0.22 -3.85 -5.21
N ARG A 147 -0.73 -5.06 -4.97
CA ARG A 147 -0.27 -6.28 -5.64
C ARG A 147 -1.44 -7.14 -6.06
N PRO A 148 -1.30 -7.86 -7.17
CA PRO A 148 -2.28 -8.89 -7.51
C PRO A 148 -2.36 -9.93 -6.40
N SER A 149 -3.57 -10.18 -5.92
CA SER A 149 -3.85 -11.24 -4.93
C SER A 149 -4.21 -12.57 -5.61
N GLU A 150 -4.58 -12.52 -6.88
CA GLU A 150 -5.01 -13.69 -7.67
C GLU A 150 -4.81 -13.46 -9.17
N TYR A 151 -5.06 -14.49 -9.95
CA TYR A 151 -5.14 -14.42 -11.41
C TYR A 151 -6.55 -14.76 -11.86
N ARG A 152 -7.09 -13.97 -12.80
CA ARG A 152 -8.46 -14.18 -13.33
C ARG A 152 -8.48 -14.15 -14.85
N SER A 153 -9.21 -15.06 -15.46
CA SER A 153 -9.63 -15.00 -16.87
C SER A 153 -10.89 -14.17 -17.02
N GLY A 154 -11.22 -13.77 -18.26
CA GLY A 154 -12.43 -13.00 -18.58
C GLY A 154 -12.20 -11.50 -18.75
N GLY A 155 -13.25 -10.71 -19.02
CA GLY A 155 -13.14 -9.35 -19.57
C GLY A 155 -13.57 -8.17 -18.69
N SER A 156 -14.25 -8.37 -17.57
CA SER A 156 -14.76 -7.29 -16.73
C SER A 156 -13.68 -6.73 -15.77
N GLY A 157 -13.84 -5.49 -15.33
CA GLY A 157 -12.93 -4.80 -14.41
C GLY A 157 -12.05 -3.75 -15.10
N SER A 158 -11.45 -2.89 -14.29
CA SER A 158 -10.48 -1.91 -14.75
C SER A 158 -9.21 -2.61 -15.26
N LYS A 159 -8.55 -2.03 -16.26
CA LYS A 159 -7.34 -2.55 -16.87
C LYS A 159 -6.22 -1.55 -16.67
N PHE A 160 -5.04 -2.04 -16.33
CA PHE A 160 -3.90 -1.19 -16.03
C PHE A 160 -2.58 -1.89 -16.37
N VAL A 161 -1.54 -1.11 -16.42
CA VAL A 161 -0.15 -1.55 -16.62
C VAL A 161 0.74 -0.99 -15.52
N VAL A 162 2.01 -1.38 -15.51
CA VAL A 162 3.01 -0.81 -14.58
C VAL A 162 3.05 0.72 -14.74
N GLY A 163 3.15 1.45 -13.63
CA GLY A 163 3.16 2.91 -13.58
C GLY A 163 1.77 3.56 -13.46
N ASP A 164 0.68 2.81 -13.64
CA ASP A 164 -0.67 3.34 -13.42
C ASP A 164 -0.98 3.49 -11.94
N THR A 165 -1.75 4.51 -11.60
CA THR A 165 -2.30 4.72 -10.26
C THR A 165 -3.75 4.22 -10.23
N LEU A 166 -4.03 3.30 -9.30
CA LEU A 166 -5.38 2.82 -9.02
C LEU A 166 -6.03 3.67 -7.95
N PHE A 167 -7.07 4.39 -8.30
CA PHE A 167 -7.80 5.30 -7.44
C PHE A 167 -9.19 4.73 -7.17
N SER A 168 -9.55 4.52 -5.91
CA SER A 168 -10.88 4.04 -5.56
C SER A 168 -11.94 5.10 -5.87
N ARG A 169 -13.04 4.69 -6.50
CA ARG A 169 -14.16 5.59 -6.84
C ARG A 169 -15.39 5.44 -5.95
N ILE A 170 -15.40 4.51 -5.00
CA ILE A 170 -16.61 4.14 -4.24
C ILE A 170 -16.44 4.43 -2.74
N THR A 171 -17.54 4.82 -2.07
CA THR A 171 -17.63 4.89 -0.59
C THR A 171 -17.58 3.50 0.04
N PRO A 172 -16.95 3.30 1.22
CA PRO A 172 -16.11 4.26 1.95
C PRO A 172 -14.64 4.24 1.51
N CYS A 173 -14.29 3.46 0.49
CA CYS A 173 -12.90 3.20 0.09
C CYS A 173 -12.14 4.47 -0.33
N LEU A 174 -12.80 5.40 -1.05
CA LEU A 174 -12.18 6.68 -1.41
C LEU A 174 -11.92 7.53 -0.16
N GLN A 175 -12.90 7.62 0.72
CA GLN A 175 -12.81 8.39 1.97
C GLN A 175 -11.68 7.88 2.86
N ASN A 176 -11.51 6.56 2.92
CA ASN A 176 -10.41 5.91 3.62
C ASN A 176 -9.06 6.06 2.90
N GLY A 177 -9.02 6.62 1.69
CA GLY A 177 -7.80 6.90 0.96
C GLY A 177 -7.24 5.75 0.14
N LYS A 178 -8.02 4.70 -0.15
CA LYS A 178 -7.54 3.56 -0.95
C LYS A 178 -7.07 4.00 -2.34
N THR A 179 -5.75 4.01 -2.49
CA THR A 179 -5.04 4.42 -3.70
C THR A 179 -3.75 3.62 -3.78
N GLY A 180 -3.39 3.09 -4.94
CA GLY A 180 -2.17 2.29 -5.12
C GLY A 180 -1.45 2.62 -6.41
N LEU A 181 -0.12 2.51 -6.42
CA LEU A 181 0.71 2.59 -7.61
C LEU A 181 1.07 1.17 -8.07
N VAL A 182 0.78 0.84 -9.32
CA VAL A 182 1.10 -0.46 -9.91
C VAL A 182 2.59 -0.52 -10.22
N GLN A 183 3.34 -1.31 -9.44
CA GLN A 183 4.80 -1.47 -9.58
C GLN A 183 5.24 -2.91 -9.80
N THR A 184 4.33 -3.88 -9.72
CA THR A 184 4.67 -5.31 -9.60
C THR A 184 4.33 -6.13 -10.84
N LEU A 185 3.84 -5.48 -11.89
CA LEU A 185 3.61 -6.11 -13.19
C LEU A 185 4.88 -6.08 -14.04
N GLY A 186 5.01 -7.04 -14.96
CA GLY A 186 6.01 -6.98 -16.03
C GLY A 186 5.73 -5.83 -17.02
N ASP A 187 6.76 -5.38 -17.74
CA ASP A 187 6.66 -4.21 -18.63
C ASP A 187 5.58 -4.32 -19.71
N SER A 188 5.26 -5.53 -20.17
CA SER A 188 4.21 -5.79 -21.16
C SER A 188 2.96 -6.44 -20.57
N GLU A 189 2.94 -6.63 -19.24
CA GLU A 189 1.85 -7.33 -18.58
C GLU A 189 0.68 -6.39 -18.30
N VAL A 190 -0.53 -6.82 -18.68
CA VAL A 190 -1.76 -6.08 -18.39
C VAL A 190 -2.42 -6.69 -17.15
N GLY A 191 -2.55 -5.87 -16.14
CA GLY A 191 -3.32 -6.20 -14.95
C GLY A 191 -4.80 -5.87 -15.09
N ARG A 192 -5.60 -6.51 -14.26
CA ARG A 192 -7.03 -6.27 -14.10
C ARG A 192 -7.37 -6.01 -12.64
N GLY A 193 -8.47 -5.35 -12.40
CA GLY A 193 -8.90 -5.08 -11.03
C GLY A 193 -10.37 -4.76 -10.91
N SER A 194 -10.76 -4.36 -9.72
CA SER A 194 -12.13 -3.97 -9.39
C SER A 194 -12.70 -2.98 -10.41
N THR A 195 -13.98 -3.12 -10.76
CA THR A 195 -14.73 -2.12 -11.55
C THR A 195 -14.86 -0.78 -10.81
N GLU A 196 -14.57 -0.77 -9.51
CA GLU A 196 -14.61 0.43 -8.67
C GLU A 196 -13.26 1.15 -8.59
N PHE A 197 -12.34 0.86 -9.52
CA PHE A 197 -11.13 1.67 -9.74
C PHE A 197 -11.32 2.66 -10.87
N ILE A 198 -10.82 3.88 -10.66
CA ILE A 198 -10.44 4.79 -11.72
C ILE A 198 -8.94 4.62 -11.90
N VAL A 199 -8.51 4.30 -13.12
CA VAL A 199 -7.10 4.16 -13.48
C VAL A 199 -6.61 5.52 -13.96
N LEU A 200 -5.60 6.06 -13.29
CA LEU A 200 -4.96 7.32 -13.64
C LEU A 200 -3.56 7.04 -14.21
N ARG A 201 -3.29 7.55 -15.39
CA ARG A 201 -1.98 7.46 -16.05
C ARG A 201 -1.51 8.85 -16.43
N GLY A 202 -0.28 9.20 -16.11
CA GLY A 202 0.30 10.47 -16.54
C GLY A 202 0.36 10.58 -18.06
N ARG A 203 -0.05 11.74 -18.61
CA ARG A 203 0.06 12.13 -20.01
C ARG A 203 1.11 13.20 -20.21
N LEU A 204 1.06 14.25 -19.41
CA LEU A 204 2.02 15.35 -19.41
C LEU A 204 3.03 15.24 -18.25
N VAL A 205 2.75 14.39 -17.29
CA VAL A 205 3.52 14.16 -16.05
C VAL A 205 3.83 12.67 -15.91
N GLY A 206 4.76 12.32 -15.03
CA GLY A 206 5.14 10.94 -14.80
C GLY A 206 4.27 10.21 -13.76
N SER A 207 4.64 8.97 -13.47
CA SER A 207 3.91 8.09 -12.53
C SER A 207 4.00 8.57 -11.08
N ALA A 208 5.14 9.13 -10.68
CA ALA A 208 5.32 9.65 -9.33
C ALA A 208 4.44 10.87 -9.06
N TYR A 209 4.40 11.82 -10.02
CA TYR A 209 3.50 12.96 -9.95
C TYR A 209 2.04 12.50 -9.88
N THR A 210 1.63 11.59 -10.79
CA THR A 210 0.26 11.07 -10.86
C THR A 210 -0.18 10.44 -9.53
N TYR A 211 0.69 9.61 -8.93
CA TYR A 211 0.42 9.01 -7.65
C TYR A 211 0.32 10.05 -6.53
N CYS A 212 1.27 10.98 -6.43
CA CYS A 212 1.24 12.02 -5.41
C CYS A 212 0.02 12.95 -5.54
N LEU A 213 -0.39 13.28 -6.77
CA LEU A 213 -1.63 14.02 -7.04
C LEU A 213 -2.85 13.23 -6.54
N ALA A 214 -2.95 11.93 -6.87
CA ALA A 214 -4.06 11.09 -6.44
C ALA A 214 -4.14 10.93 -4.91
N ARG A 215 -3.00 11.06 -4.22
CA ARG A 215 -2.91 11.07 -2.73
C ARG A 215 -3.12 12.45 -2.11
N ASN A 216 -3.13 13.52 -2.92
CA ASN A 216 -3.33 14.87 -2.43
C ASN A 216 -4.75 15.05 -1.87
N GLU A 217 -4.85 15.69 -0.71
CA GLU A 217 -6.13 15.87 0.00
C GLU A 217 -7.12 16.70 -0.80
N HIS A 218 -6.67 17.77 -1.46
CA HIS A 218 -7.54 18.62 -2.27
C HIS A 218 -8.11 17.87 -3.48
N PHE A 219 -7.28 17.09 -4.16
CA PHE A 219 -7.72 16.25 -5.28
C PHE A 219 -8.75 15.20 -4.84
N ARG A 220 -8.49 14.51 -3.72
CA ARG A 220 -9.41 13.54 -3.16
C ARG A 220 -10.72 14.17 -2.69
N ALA A 221 -10.65 15.27 -1.96
CA ALA A 221 -11.84 16.00 -1.48
C ALA A 221 -12.72 16.49 -2.63
N TYR A 222 -12.08 16.96 -3.73
CA TYR A 222 -12.82 17.34 -4.93
C TYR A 222 -13.52 16.14 -5.58
N ALA A 223 -12.81 15.01 -5.73
CA ALA A 223 -13.41 13.78 -6.24
C ALA A 223 -14.56 13.29 -5.35
N GLU A 224 -14.41 13.36 -4.03
CA GLU A 224 -15.43 12.98 -3.07
C GLU A 224 -16.67 13.89 -3.18
N ALA A 225 -16.49 15.21 -3.30
CA ALA A 225 -17.59 16.18 -3.48
C ALA A 225 -18.37 15.93 -4.78
N SER A 226 -17.74 15.32 -5.80
CA SER A 226 -18.39 14.98 -7.07
C SER A 226 -19.21 13.67 -7.02
N MET A 227 -19.17 12.94 -5.91
CA MET A 227 -19.84 11.65 -5.81
C MET A 227 -21.35 11.75 -5.97
N SER A 228 -21.91 10.75 -6.64
CA SER A 228 -23.35 10.60 -6.81
C SER A 228 -23.79 9.16 -6.64
N GLY A 229 -25.07 8.94 -6.31
CA GLY A 229 -25.66 7.63 -6.11
C GLY A 229 -26.38 7.50 -4.76
N ALA A 230 -26.93 6.31 -4.48
CA ALA A 230 -27.61 6.03 -3.23
C ALA A 230 -26.64 6.05 -2.04
N SER A 231 -27.15 6.39 -0.84
CA SER A 231 -26.38 6.40 0.40
C SER A 231 -25.63 5.07 0.60
N GLY A 232 -24.34 5.15 0.94
CA GLY A 232 -23.46 4.02 1.14
C GLY A 232 -22.92 3.34 -0.13
N ARG A 233 -23.34 3.79 -1.34
CA ARG A 233 -22.85 3.30 -2.64
C ARG A 233 -22.60 4.43 -3.63
N GLN A 234 -22.17 5.56 -3.14
CA GLN A 234 -21.83 6.71 -3.99
C GLN A 234 -20.53 6.45 -4.75
N ARG A 235 -20.45 6.99 -5.96
CA ARG A 235 -19.30 6.81 -6.86
C ARG A 235 -18.87 8.14 -7.46
N VAL A 236 -17.57 8.34 -7.56
CA VAL A 236 -16.96 9.42 -8.34
C VAL A 236 -17.30 9.22 -9.81
N ARG A 237 -17.68 10.30 -10.47
CA ARG A 237 -17.84 10.35 -11.92
C ARG A 237 -16.51 10.73 -12.57
N ASN A 238 -16.15 10.07 -13.66
CA ASN A 238 -14.88 10.36 -14.34
C ASN A 238 -14.83 11.82 -14.86
N GLU A 239 -15.98 12.35 -15.23
CA GLU A 239 -16.15 13.71 -15.76
C GLU A 239 -15.78 14.79 -14.72
N CYS A 240 -15.67 14.47 -13.44
CA CYS A 240 -15.23 15.44 -12.43
C CYS A 240 -13.80 15.94 -12.71
N PHE A 241 -12.96 15.13 -13.36
CA PHE A 241 -11.60 15.50 -13.68
C PHE A 241 -11.48 16.46 -14.86
N ASP A 242 -12.55 16.64 -15.63
CA ASP A 242 -12.64 17.66 -16.70
C ASP A 242 -12.81 19.08 -16.13
N SER A 243 -13.18 19.19 -14.85
CA SER A 243 -13.40 20.46 -14.17
C SER A 243 -12.38 20.72 -13.04
N TYR A 244 -11.54 19.74 -12.70
CA TYR A 244 -10.48 19.94 -11.72
C TYR A 244 -9.26 20.58 -12.38
N MET A 245 -9.02 21.85 -12.11
CA MET A 245 -7.91 22.59 -12.72
C MET A 245 -6.59 22.33 -12.01
N ILE A 246 -5.53 22.18 -12.79
CA ILE A 246 -4.15 21.94 -12.34
C ILE A 246 -3.23 22.99 -13.00
N ALA A 247 -2.38 23.62 -12.20
CA ALA A 247 -1.25 24.37 -12.72
C ALA A 247 -0.15 23.37 -13.16
N VAL A 248 0.03 23.20 -14.46
CA VAL A 248 0.96 22.21 -15.03
C VAL A 248 2.38 22.75 -14.98
N PRO A 249 3.32 22.04 -14.35
CA PRO A 249 4.71 22.45 -14.34
C PRO A 249 5.34 22.34 -15.74
N PRO A 250 6.37 23.13 -16.05
CA PRO A 250 7.20 22.88 -17.22
C PRO A 250 7.70 21.44 -17.25
N ARG A 251 7.83 20.89 -18.46
CA ARG A 251 8.21 19.47 -18.66
C ARG A 251 9.49 19.09 -17.93
N GLU A 252 10.48 19.98 -17.95
CA GLU A 252 11.78 19.79 -17.30
C GLU A 252 11.62 19.63 -15.78
N LEU A 253 10.76 20.44 -15.17
CA LEU A 253 10.50 20.37 -13.73
C LEU A 253 9.73 19.10 -13.36
N ALA A 254 8.74 18.70 -14.17
CA ALA A 254 8.06 17.42 -14.00
C ALA A 254 9.03 16.23 -14.08
N GLN A 255 9.98 16.28 -15.02
CA GLN A 255 11.03 15.25 -15.15
C GLN A 255 12.00 15.25 -13.96
N GLN A 256 12.41 16.42 -13.45
CA GLN A 256 13.24 16.53 -12.26
C GLN A 256 12.55 15.90 -11.04
N PHE A 257 11.25 16.13 -10.89
CA PHE A 257 10.48 15.49 -9.83
C PHE A 257 10.43 13.96 -9.97
N GLU A 258 10.20 13.44 -11.18
CA GLU A 258 10.27 12.00 -11.43
C GLU A 258 11.64 11.43 -11.05
N GLN A 259 12.73 12.08 -11.48
CA GLN A 259 14.11 11.66 -11.15
C GLN A 259 14.38 11.68 -9.64
N ALA A 260 13.89 12.69 -8.92
CA ALA A 260 14.03 12.78 -7.47
C ALA A 260 13.20 11.72 -6.72
N SER A 261 12.04 11.35 -7.26
CA SER A 261 11.08 10.44 -6.62
C SER A 261 11.32 8.96 -6.93
N GLN A 262 11.85 8.65 -8.13
CA GLN A 262 12.07 7.27 -8.59
C GLN A 262 12.93 6.41 -7.65
N PRO A 263 14.05 6.89 -7.06
CA PRO A 263 14.81 6.10 -6.09
C PRO A 263 13.99 5.73 -4.85
N MET A 264 13.17 6.66 -4.35
CA MET A 264 12.27 6.40 -3.20
C MET A 264 11.23 5.33 -3.55
N PHE A 265 10.60 5.43 -4.72
CA PHE A 265 9.59 4.48 -5.17
C PHE A 265 10.16 3.08 -5.46
N ALA A 266 11.35 3.02 -6.06
CA ALA A 266 12.09 1.77 -6.24
C ALA A 266 12.42 1.11 -4.89
N GLN A 267 12.88 1.90 -3.92
CA GLN A 267 13.19 1.40 -2.58
C GLN A 267 11.93 0.93 -1.84
N ILE A 268 10.80 1.63 -1.96
CA ILE A 268 9.50 1.19 -1.40
C ILE A 268 9.12 -0.18 -1.97
N ARG A 269 9.29 -0.39 -3.28
CA ARG A 269 9.01 -1.69 -3.91
C ARG A 269 9.89 -2.79 -3.32
N ILE A 270 11.20 -2.56 -3.22
CA ILE A 270 12.16 -3.53 -2.66
C ILE A 270 11.80 -3.88 -1.22
N LEU A 271 11.59 -2.88 -0.37
CA LEU A 271 11.22 -3.08 1.05
C LEU A 271 9.88 -3.80 1.20
N THR A 272 8.94 -3.58 0.29
CA THR A 272 7.65 -4.29 0.27
C THR A 272 7.86 -5.76 -0.08
N ASP A 273 8.69 -6.09 -1.07
CA ASP A 273 9.02 -7.46 -1.46
C ASP A 273 9.73 -8.21 -0.33
N GLU A 274 10.69 -7.55 0.30
CA GLU A 274 11.42 -8.07 1.46
C GLU A 274 10.47 -8.33 2.64
N THR A 275 9.59 -7.38 2.96
CA THR A 275 8.59 -7.52 4.03
C THR A 275 7.71 -8.75 3.79
N LEU A 276 7.22 -8.97 2.58
CA LEU A 276 6.42 -10.14 2.24
C LEU A 276 7.21 -11.44 2.39
N THR A 277 8.48 -11.42 2.05
CA THR A 277 9.37 -12.58 2.21
C THR A 277 9.59 -12.89 3.69
N LEU A 278 9.84 -11.87 4.51
CA LEU A 278 9.99 -12.00 5.97
C LEU A 278 8.71 -12.51 6.63
N VAL A 279 7.54 -12.00 6.23
CA VAL A 279 6.24 -12.50 6.73
C VAL A 279 6.07 -13.98 6.41
N ARG A 280 6.34 -14.39 5.16
CA ARG A 280 6.25 -15.81 4.78
C ARG A 280 7.25 -16.68 5.53
N LEU A 281 8.45 -16.18 5.77
CA LEU A 281 9.48 -16.86 6.55
C LEU A 281 9.01 -17.05 7.99
N ARG A 282 8.56 -15.99 8.65
CA ARG A 282 7.99 -16.02 10.00
C ARG A 282 6.85 -17.04 10.12
N ASP A 283 5.90 -16.97 9.19
CA ASP A 283 4.71 -17.83 9.22
C ASP A 283 5.04 -19.32 8.99
N ARG A 284 6.15 -19.60 8.31
CA ARG A 284 6.68 -20.97 8.17
C ARG A 284 7.49 -21.44 9.38
N LEU A 285 8.23 -20.54 10.02
CA LEU A 285 9.07 -20.87 11.17
C LEU A 285 8.27 -20.97 12.46
N LEU A 286 7.30 -20.08 12.67
CA LEU A 286 6.51 -20.01 13.90
C LEU A 286 5.94 -21.37 14.33
N PRO A 287 5.21 -22.13 13.49
CA PRO A 287 4.69 -23.43 13.89
C PRO A 287 5.78 -24.41 14.33
N LYS A 288 6.91 -24.42 13.63
CA LYS A 288 8.01 -25.35 13.89
C LYS A 288 8.79 -25.00 15.15
N LEU A 289 8.96 -23.71 15.42
CA LEU A 289 9.65 -23.22 16.62
C LEU A 289 8.82 -23.46 17.88
N VAL A 290 7.53 -23.11 17.85
CA VAL A 290 6.67 -23.26 19.04
C VAL A 290 6.32 -24.71 19.37
N THR A 291 6.42 -25.63 18.37
CA THR A 291 6.20 -27.07 18.57
C THR A 291 7.50 -27.84 18.87
N GLY A 292 8.66 -27.18 18.85
CA GLY A 292 9.96 -27.81 19.07
C GLY A 292 10.44 -28.69 17.90
N GLN A 293 9.85 -28.56 16.71
CA GLN A 293 10.31 -29.25 15.50
C GLN A 293 11.65 -28.70 14.99
N ILE A 294 11.97 -27.44 15.31
CA ILE A 294 13.28 -26.85 15.12
C ILE A 294 13.91 -26.69 16.50
N ASP A 295 15.05 -27.36 16.70
CA ASP A 295 15.84 -27.21 17.91
C ASP A 295 16.59 -25.88 17.87
N VAL A 296 16.39 -25.07 18.87
CA VAL A 296 17.03 -23.74 19.05
C VAL A 296 17.96 -23.69 20.26
N SER A 297 18.21 -24.83 20.92
CA SER A 297 19.05 -24.92 22.13
C SER A 297 20.53 -24.57 21.88
N GLY A 298 20.99 -24.65 20.64
CA GLY A 298 22.34 -24.28 20.23
C GLY A 298 22.53 -22.83 19.78
N LEU A 299 21.49 -21.96 19.89
CA LEU A 299 21.62 -20.55 19.52
C LEU A 299 22.38 -19.78 20.59
N ASP A 300 23.42 -19.06 20.17
CA ASP A 300 24.13 -18.10 21.00
C ASP A 300 23.30 -16.83 21.17
N LEU A 301 22.57 -16.75 22.29
CA LEU A 301 21.68 -15.63 22.59
C LEU A 301 22.44 -14.34 22.90
N GLU A 302 23.67 -14.43 23.44
CA GLU A 302 24.49 -13.25 23.75
C GLU A 302 24.91 -12.53 22.46
N ALA A 303 25.20 -13.29 21.40
CA ALA A 303 25.53 -12.73 20.08
C ALA A 303 24.33 -12.06 19.38
N VAL A 304 23.09 -12.42 19.76
CA VAL A 304 21.86 -11.82 19.21
C VAL A 304 21.51 -10.54 19.96
N ASP A 305 21.54 -10.57 21.28
CA ASP A 305 21.22 -9.40 22.13
C ASP A 305 22.21 -8.23 21.90
N ALA A 306 23.50 -8.54 21.69
CA ALA A 306 24.53 -7.54 21.39
C ALA A 306 24.31 -6.82 20.04
N LYS A 307 23.59 -7.43 19.11
CA LYS A 307 23.21 -6.80 17.81
C LYS A 307 21.96 -5.94 17.91
N GLU A 308 21.04 -6.24 18.82
CA GLU A 308 19.85 -5.41 19.07
C GLU A 308 20.19 -4.10 19.81
N GLU A 309 21.25 -4.08 20.63
CA GLU A 309 21.72 -2.87 21.33
C GLU A 309 22.58 -1.94 20.45
N ALA A 310 23.10 -2.45 19.33
CA ALA A 310 24.00 -1.70 18.44
C ALA A 310 23.30 -1.09 17.18
N GLY A 311 22.02 -1.30 16.97
CA GLY A 311 21.23 -0.81 15.83
C GLY A 311 20.08 0.08 16.22
#